data_ee9cf84d2600a000feb1e6a30ef0678e
#
_entry.id   ee9cf84d2600a000feb1e6a30ef0678e
#
_cell.length_a   1.000
_cell.length_b   1.000
_cell.length_c   1.000
_cell.angle_alpha   90.00
_cell.angle_beta   90.00
_cell.angle_gamma   90.00
#
_symmetry.space_group_name_H-M   'P 1'
#
loop_
_entity.id
_entity.type
_entity.pdbx_description
1 polymer ?
#
loop_
_entity_poly.entity_id
_entity_poly.type
_entity_poly.pdbx_seq_one_letter_code
_entity_poly.pdbx_strand_id
1 'polypeptide(L)'
;MSRLYDILLLINNNEKVTQRMLADESGISLGAVNSIVKNLEEENYIVKAPNSKSDYSLTRQGMEVLENFIVENQNRRISLESKKDQEGLSQAVILADRVIGDFGKPTGFLKIGEETVAKRILKLLEDLDLEEIIVVAGYKSDYYKELALSNQKIRLVENDKYKYRGSMYALSLCKDYIRGNFILMSDNLIFEERAIKSLLASPDQTTMLITSESGSGNETLVEIRDGWVYKLSKDIHQFNRVDGELVGLAKISNSFYNKMLDQYSKNKNPYMDYEHTIIDVGREYKVGYIKLDDLMWYEINNKDNFARAKGQVYSGILRRDDRMKLADVKAELIKALGVEEDEIGTIEPAGGMTNKNYKVDIGGQAYILRVAGAGTKSMISRGNEKANSIIGGILGLNTDTLYFNEETGTKVSRLIENAETLNPTTAKKEENMEIVAQLLKKLHFSCVDFDNEFNVFREIEKYEKLVADVNGRYYDDEYPIIRRKVMALEGVLEDIGRDRYTCHNDTVPENFIKD
;
A
#
# COMPACT_ATOMS: atom_id res chain seq x y z
N MET A 1 -33.38 4.04 19.11
CA MET A 1 -32.84 5.07 18.20
C MET A 1 -31.93 4.49 17.12
N SER A 2 -31.09 3.47 17.33
CA SER A 2 -30.19 2.91 16.31
C SER A 2 -30.90 2.36 15.06
N ARG A 3 -31.99 1.63 15.19
CA ARG A 3 -32.69 0.97 14.08
C ARG A 3 -33.27 1.92 13.01
N LEU A 4 -33.64 3.12 13.39
CA LEU A 4 -34.15 4.14 12.46
C LEU A 4 -33.01 4.60 11.51
N TYR A 5 -31.81 4.79 12.05
CA TYR A 5 -30.64 5.22 11.31
C TYR A 5 -30.06 4.11 10.43
N ASP A 6 -30.12 2.85 10.88
CA ASP A 6 -29.76 1.70 10.06
C ASP A 6 -30.61 1.66 8.78
N ILE A 7 -31.91 1.94 8.88
CA ILE A 7 -32.82 2.04 7.74
C ILE A 7 -32.47 3.24 6.85
N LEU A 8 -32.20 4.43 7.42
CA LEU A 8 -31.78 5.60 6.63
C LEU A 8 -30.47 5.34 5.88
N LEU A 9 -29.52 4.68 6.53
CA LEU A 9 -28.23 4.33 5.91
C LEU A 9 -28.40 3.34 4.77
N LEU A 10 -29.24 2.32 4.94
CA LEU A 10 -29.56 1.36 3.87
C LEU A 10 -30.26 2.03 2.69
N ILE A 11 -31.17 2.99 2.95
CA ILE A 11 -31.81 3.76 1.89
C ILE A 11 -30.81 4.65 1.15
N ASN A 12 -29.84 5.24 1.87
CA ASN A 12 -28.81 6.08 1.26
C ASN A 12 -27.85 5.30 0.36
N ASN A 13 -27.52 4.06 0.75
CA ASN A 13 -26.45 3.29 0.10
C ASN A 13 -26.92 2.40 -1.05
N ASN A 14 -28.23 2.33 -1.30
CA ASN A 14 -28.80 1.45 -2.32
C ASN A 14 -29.69 2.20 -3.31
N GLU A 15 -29.54 1.91 -4.61
CA GLU A 15 -30.30 2.56 -5.69
C GLU A 15 -31.77 2.12 -5.77
N LYS A 16 -32.10 0.91 -5.34
CA LYS A 16 -33.46 0.35 -5.34
C LYS A 16 -33.76 -0.27 -3.99
N VAL A 17 -34.60 0.37 -3.21
CA VAL A 17 -34.86 0.01 -1.82
C VAL A 17 -36.31 -0.44 -1.63
N THR A 18 -36.48 -1.70 -1.23
CA THR A 18 -37.79 -2.25 -0.87
C THR A 18 -37.85 -2.54 0.64
N GLN A 19 -39.04 -2.49 1.23
CA GLN A 19 -39.20 -2.83 2.66
C GLN A 19 -38.76 -4.25 3.00
N ARG A 20 -38.81 -5.18 2.02
CA ARG A 20 -38.35 -6.56 2.21
C ARG A 20 -36.83 -6.62 2.25
N MET A 21 -36.15 -5.93 1.33
CA MET A 21 -34.70 -5.76 1.36
C MET A 21 -34.23 -5.11 2.67
N LEU A 22 -34.91 -4.03 3.11
CA LEU A 22 -34.61 -3.39 4.39
C LEU A 22 -34.77 -4.34 5.58
N ALA A 23 -35.77 -5.23 5.55
CA ALA A 23 -35.97 -6.24 6.59
C ALA A 23 -34.86 -7.29 6.59
N ASP A 24 -34.52 -7.79 5.41
CA ASP A 24 -33.49 -8.84 5.22
C ASP A 24 -32.11 -8.31 5.63
N GLU A 25 -31.75 -7.08 5.20
CA GLU A 25 -30.43 -6.49 5.48
C GLU A 25 -30.30 -5.93 6.91
N SER A 26 -31.37 -5.40 7.50
CA SER A 26 -31.33 -4.87 8.87
C SER A 26 -31.54 -5.94 9.96
N GLY A 27 -31.95 -7.15 9.58
CA GLY A 27 -32.31 -8.21 10.54
C GLY A 27 -33.55 -7.89 11.40
N ILE A 28 -34.41 -6.98 10.91
CA ILE A 28 -35.62 -6.56 11.61
C ILE A 28 -36.84 -7.18 10.90
N SER A 29 -37.89 -7.52 11.65
CA SER A 29 -39.11 -8.05 11.06
C SER A 29 -39.75 -7.06 10.06
N LEU A 30 -40.35 -7.56 8.98
CA LEU A 30 -41.01 -6.73 7.96
C LEU A 30 -42.07 -5.78 8.55
N GLY A 31 -42.77 -6.22 9.60
CA GLY A 31 -43.72 -5.37 10.32
C GLY A 31 -43.09 -4.20 11.05
N ALA A 32 -41.91 -4.42 11.66
CA ALA A 32 -41.14 -3.37 12.30
C ALA A 32 -40.53 -2.38 11.28
N VAL A 33 -40.03 -2.90 10.14
CA VAL A 33 -39.57 -2.04 9.05
C VAL A 33 -40.69 -1.18 8.50
N ASN A 34 -41.88 -1.77 8.27
CA ASN A 34 -43.05 -1.01 7.80
C ASN A 34 -43.40 0.16 8.75
N SER A 35 -43.37 -0.07 10.07
CA SER A 35 -43.60 0.98 11.05
C SER A 35 -42.54 2.07 11.03
N ILE A 36 -41.27 1.69 10.88
CA ILE A 36 -40.15 2.66 10.78
C ILE A 36 -40.26 3.48 9.51
N VAL A 37 -40.48 2.83 8.34
CA VAL A 37 -40.61 3.49 7.03
C VAL A 37 -41.77 4.48 7.05
N LYS A 38 -42.92 4.10 7.64
CA LYS A 38 -44.07 5.00 7.79
C LYS A 38 -43.72 6.23 8.62
N ASN A 39 -43.05 6.06 9.73
CA ASN A 39 -42.58 7.17 10.57
C ASN A 39 -41.60 8.08 9.79
N LEU A 40 -40.66 7.52 9.06
CA LEU A 40 -39.71 8.27 8.25
C LEU A 40 -40.39 9.05 7.11
N GLU A 41 -41.47 8.53 6.52
CA GLU A 41 -42.31 9.24 5.55
C GLU A 41 -43.09 10.39 6.21
N GLU A 42 -43.70 10.15 7.38
CA GLU A 42 -44.43 11.14 8.14
C GLU A 42 -43.55 12.32 8.60
N GLU A 43 -42.31 12.03 8.99
CA GLU A 43 -41.31 13.03 9.39
C GLU A 43 -40.61 13.69 8.18
N ASN A 44 -40.98 13.31 6.93
CA ASN A 44 -40.40 13.78 5.69
C ASN A 44 -38.90 13.54 5.57
N TYR A 45 -38.38 12.46 6.14
CA TYR A 45 -36.98 12.05 5.99
C TYR A 45 -36.74 11.21 4.74
N ILE A 46 -37.76 10.51 4.27
CA ILE A 46 -37.73 9.74 3.04
C ILE A 46 -38.94 10.05 2.13
N VAL A 47 -38.78 9.79 0.86
CA VAL A 47 -39.83 9.93 -0.15
C VAL A 47 -39.88 8.72 -1.06
N LYS A 48 -41.08 8.33 -1.47
CA LYS A 48 -41.27 7.30 -2.50
C LYS A 48 -40.92 7.87 -3.88
N ALA A 49 -40.21 7.08 -4.67
CA ALA A 49 -39.95 7.42 -6.04
C ALA A 49 -41.25 7.57 -6.84
N PRO A 50 -41.37 8.59 -7.71
CA PRO A 50 -42.52 8.74 -8.61
C PRO A 50 -42.69 7.47 -9.46
N ASN A 51 -43.89 6.88 -9.44
CA ASN A 51 -44.23 5.65 -10.17
C ASN A 51 -43.70 4.33 -9.59
N SER A 52 -43.14 4.31 -8.38
CA SER A 52 -42.77 3.08 -7.68
C SER A 52 -43.62 2.88 -6.41
N LYS A 53 -44.11 1.65 -6.19
CA LYS A 53 -44.82 1.30 -4.95
C LYS A 53 -43.88 0.95 -3.80
N SER A 54 -42.58 0.81 -4.07
CA SER A 54 -41.64 0.18 -3.14
C SER A 54 -40.21 0.71 -3.23
N ASP A 55 -40.01 1.88 -3.83
CA ASP A 55 -38.68 2.47 -3.94
C ASP A 55 -38.61 3.77 -3.12
N TYR A 56 -37.62 3.87 -2.23
CA TYR A 56 -37.45 4.97 -1.30
C TYR A 56 -36.13 5.68 -1.54
N SER A 57 -36.13 7.01 -1.37
CA SER A 57 -34.92 7.82 -1.37
C SER A 57 -34.96 8.82 -0.19
N LEU A 58 -33.79 9.25 0.27
CA LEU A 58 -33.69 10.29 1.29
C LEU A 58 -34.14 11.64 0.73
N THR A 59 -34.85 12.39 1.55
CA THR A 59 -35.05 13.82 1.35
C THR A 59 -33.81 14.58 1.81
N ARG A 60 -33.75 15.89 1.53
CA ARG A 60 -32.69 16.77 2.08
C ARG A 60 -32.67 16.72 3.61
N GLN A 61 -33.84 16.74 4.25
CA GLN A 61 -33.98 16.69 5.70
C GLN A 61 -33.54 15.32 6.24
N GLY A 62 -33.86 14.22 5.55
CA GLY A 62 -33.39 12.88 5.90
C GLY A 62 -31.88 12.74 5.79
N MET A 63 -31.26 13.38 4.81
CA MET A 63 -29.80 13.41 4.67
C MET A 63 -29.15 14.16 5.84
N GLU A 64 -29.66 15.35 6.19
CA GLU A 64 -29.16 16.14 7.33
C GLU A 64 -29.29 15.36 8.66
N VAL A 65 -30.37 14.63 8.86
CA VAL A 65 -30.57 13.78 10.04
C VAL A 65 -29.58 12.61 10.08
N LEU A 66 -29.33 11.97 8.93
CA LEU A 66 -28.35 10.89 8.83
C LEU A 66 -26.94 11.41 9.09
N GLU A 67 -26.56 12.53 8.49
CA GLU A 67 -25.24 13.17 8.69
C GLU A 67 -25.02 13.56 10.16
N ASN A 68 -25.99 14.19 10.80
CA ASN A 68 -25.90 14.53 12.23
C ASN A 68 -25.76 13.29 13.10
N PHE A 69 -26.50 12.23 12.79
CA PHE A 69 -26.36 10.96 13.51
C PHE A 69 -24.99 10.33 13.32
N ILE A 70 -24.44 10.33 12.10
CA ILE A 70 -23.09 9.85 11.82
C ILE A 70 -22.08 10.64 12.66
N VAL A 71 -22.18 11.97 12.69
CA VAL A 71 -21.30 12.85 13.48
C VAL A 71 -21.43 12.57 14.99
N GLU A 72 -22.65 12.46 15.50
CA GLU A 72 -22.89 12.15 16.93
C GLU A 72 -22.36 10.77 17.34
N ASN A 73 -22.49 9.77 16.46
CA ASN A 73 -21.97 8.42 16.74
C ASN A 73 -20.47 8.31 16.56
N GLN A 74 -19.86 9.08 15.65
CA GLN A 74 -18.40 9.21 15.60
C GLN A 74 -17.83 9.75 16.92
N ASN A 75 -18.58 10.57 17.64
CA ASN A 75 -18.18 11.14 18.92
C ASN A 75 -18.37 10.19 20.12
N ARG A 76 -19.00 9.02 19.97
CA ARG A 76 -19.23 8.07 21.08
C ARG A 76 -17.98 7.32 21.51
N ARG A 77 -17.01 7.15 20.63
CA ARG A 77 -15.70 6.58 20.94
C ARG A 77 -14.62 7.64 20.82
N ILE A 78 -13.61 7.53 21.66
CA ILE A 78 -12.50 8.48 21.70
C ILE A 78 -11.60 8.24 20.49
N SER A 79 -11.22 9.31 19.79
CA SER A 79 -10.13 9.25 18.81
C SER A 79 -8.80 9.40 19.53
N LEU A 80 -7.87 8.48 19.27
CA LEU A 80 -6.51 8.51 19.81
C LEU A 80 -5.50 9.17 18.86
N GLU A 81 -5.95 9.91 17.86
CA GLU A 81 -5.06 10.56 16.91
C GLU A 81 -4.08 11.49 17.62
N SER A 82 -2.81 11.23 17.45
CA SER A 82 -1.70 12.08 17.89
C SER A 82 -1.05 12.76 16.70
N LYS A 83 -0.14 13.72 16.96
CA LYS A 83 0.66 14.30 15.86
C LYS A 83 1.49 13.25 15.11
N LYS A 84 1.98 12.20 15.81
CA LYS A 84 2.70 11.07 15.19
C LYS A 84 1.78 10.22 14.31
N ASP A 85 0.53 10.02 14.73
CA ASP A 85 -0.43 9.24 13.95
C ASP A 85 -0.82 9.94 12.64
N GLN A 86 -0.63 11.25 12.54
CA GLN A 86 -0.83 12.03 11.31
C GLN A 86 0.32 11.88 10.30
N GLU A 87 1.50 11.36 10.72
CA GLU A 87 2.68 11.19 9.86
C GLU A 87 2.58 10.01 8.87
N GLY A 88 1.48 9.26 8.88
CA GLY A 88 1.26 8.15 7.95
C GLY A 88 1.87 6.82 8.41
N LEU A 89 1.89 5.86 7.50
CA LEU A 89 2.43 4.53 7.73
C LEU A 89 3.94 4.55 7.55
N SER A 90 4.70 4.09 8.56
CA SER A 90 6.17 4.03 8.48
C SER A 90 6.75 2.63 8.61
N GLN A 91 6.00 1.68 9.17
CA GLN A 91 6.51 0.35 9.47
C GLN A 91 5.51 -0.76 9.09
N ALA A 92 6.02 -1.99 8.93
CA ALA A 92 5.21 -3.20 8.89
C ALA A 92 5.67 -4.17 9.97
N VAL A 93 4.75 -4.93 10.54
CA VAL A 93 5.02 -6.02 11.49
C VAL A 93 4.47 -7.31 10.92
N ILE A 94 5.34 -8.31 10.77
CA ILE A 94 4.99 -9.64 10.29
C ILE A 94 5.15 -10.63 11.45
N LEU A 95 4.04 -11.23 11.89
CA LEU A 95 4.07 -12.28 12.90
C LEU A 95 4.34 -13.61 12.22
N ALA A 96 5.53 -14.17 12.46
CA ALA A 96 6.06 -15.39 11.85
C ALA A 96 6.56 -16.38 12.90
N ASP A 97 6.02 -16.30 14.10
CA ASP A 97 6.55 -17.02 15.25
C ASP A 97 5.86 -18.36 15.50
N ARG A 98 4.67 -18.62 14.94
CA ARG A 98 3.87 -19.80 15.21
C ARG A 98 4.33 -21.05 14.45
N VAL A 99 4.07 -22.23 15.05
CA VAL A 99 4.11 -23.51 14.33
C VAL A 99 2.75 -23.72 13.69
N ILE A 100 2.68 -23.59 12.38
CA ILE A 100 1.47 -23.80 11.60
C ILE A 100 1.63 -25.03 10.73
N GLY A 101 0.78 -26.03 10.94
CA GLY A 101 0.85 -27.31 10.24
C GLY A 101 2.17 -28.05 10.47
N ASP A 102 2.30 -29.23 9.86
CA ASP A 102 3.53 -30.04 9.88
C ASP A 102 4.26 -29.93 8.53
N PHE A 103 4.85 -28.77 8.26
CA PHE A 103 5.57 -28.50 7.01
C PHE A 103 7.09 -28.70 7.13
N GLY A 104 7.60 -28.90 8.33
CA GLY A 104 9.04 -28.99 8.57
C GLY A 104 9.82 -27.68 8.37
N LYS A 105 9.14 -26.56 8.09
CA LYS A 105 9.68 -25.21 7.92
C LYS A 105 8.61 -24.16 8.22
N PRO A 106 8.98 -22.87 8.45
CA PRO A 106 8.00 -21.81 8.66
C PRO A 106 7.07 -21.65 7.46
N THR A 107 5.83 -21.22 7.71
CA THR A 107 4.80 -21.05 6.67
C THR A 107 5.20 -20.04 5.61
N GLY A 108 5.84 -18.97 6.01
CA GLY A 108 6.37 -17.96 5.08
C GLY A 108 7.37 -18.51 4.05
N PHE A 109 8.01 -19.64 4.31
CA PHE A 109 8.95 -20.31 3.39
C PHE A 109 8.33 -21.45 2.57
N LEU A 110 7.02 -21.60 2.61
CA LEU A 110 6.30 -22.46 1.68
C LEU A 110 6.30 -21.84 0.28
N LYS A 111 6.61 -22.67 -0.72
CA LYS A 111 6.69 -22.23 -2.11
C LYS A 111 5.30 -22.23 -2.76
N ILE A 112 4.84 -21.03 -3.17
CA ILE A 112 3.63 -20.79 -3.96
C ILE A 112 4.04 -20.26 -5.35
N GLY A 113 3.67 -20.97 -6.41
CA GLY A 113 4.19 -20.61 -7.74
C GLY A 113 5.72 -20.58 -7.78
N GLU A 114 6.30 -19.48 -8.24
CA GLU A 114 7.75 -19.29 -8.36
C GLU A 114 8.41 -18.67 -7.10
N GLU A 115 7.63 -18.22 -6.14
CA GLU A 115 8.13 -17.54 -4.94
C GLU A 115 7.64 -18.19 -3.64
N THR A 116 8.15 -17.75 -2.50
CA THR A 116 7.64 -18.14 -1.18
C THR A 116 6.61 -17.13 -0.69
N VAL A 117 5.77 -17.55 0.28
CA VAL A 117 4.78 -16.64 0.89
C VAL A 117 5.44 -15.37 1.44
N ALA A 118 6.55 -15.52 2.18
CA ALA A 118 7.30 -14.37 2.72
C ALA A 118 7.83 -13.45 1.61
N LYS A 119 8.38 -14.01 0.51
CA LYS A 119 8.83 -13.18 -0.63
C LYS A 119 7.68 -12.40 -1.25
N ARG A 120 6.51 -13.03 -1.41
CA ARG A 120 5.33 -12.32 -1.92
C ARG A 120 4.91 -11.19 -0.98
N ILE A 121 4.84 -11.45 0.32
CA ILE A 121 4.50 -10.40 1.30
C ILE A 121 5.51 -9.25 1.21
N LEU A 122 6.80 -9.52 1.21
CA LEU A 122 7.83 -8.50 1.09
C LEU A 122 7.69 -7.68 -0.20
N LYS A 123 7.44 -8.34 -1.33
CA LYS A 123 7.21 -7.68 -2.62
C LYS A 123 6.00 -6.74 -2.59
N LEU A 124 4.90 -7.12 -1.91
CA LEU A 124 3.74 -6.25 -1.72
C LEU A 124 4.04 -5.05 -0.81
N LEU A 125 5.03 -5.17 0.08
CA LEU A 125 5.48 -4.10 0.97
C LEU A 125 6.56 -3.21 0.34
N GLU A 126 7.27 -3.67 -0.71
CA GLU A 126 8.31 -2.89 -1.41
C GLU A 126 7.77 -1.62 -2.06
N ASP A 127 6.54 -1.66 -2.56
CA ASP A 127 5.86 -0.51 -3.17
C ASP A 127 5.40 0.54 -2.13
N LEU A 128 5.56 0.26 -0.83
CA LEU A 128 5.27 1.17 0.26
C LEU A 128 6.56 1.86 0.74
N ASP A 129 6.45 3.14 1.06
CA ASP A 129 7.57 3.91 1.60
C ASP A 129 7.77 3.62 3.10
N LEU A 130 8.11 2.35 3.41
CA LEU A 130 8.34 1.89 4.77
C LEU A 130 9.79 2.12 5.17
N GLU A 131 9.98 2.64 6.39
CA GLU A 131 11.29 2.77 7.02
C GLU A 131 11.85 1.40 7.46
N GLU A 132 10.98 0.53 7.99
CA GLU A 132 11.39 -0.74 8.58
C GLU A 132 10.28 -1.80 8.49
N ILE A 133 10.67 -3.06 8.29
CA ILE A 133 9.80 -4.24 8.36
C ILE A 133 10.26 -5.09 9.54
N ILE A 134 9.44 -5.17 10.59
CA ILE A 134 9.74 -5.95 11.79
C ILE A 134 9.16 -7.35 11.60
N VAL A 135 10.02 -8.36 11.62
CA VAL A 135 9.60 -9.77 11.56
C VAL A 135 9.79 -10.41 12.93
N VAL A 136 8.69 -10.86 13.54
CA VAL A 136 8.75 -11.59 14.81
C VAL A 136 8.79 -13.07 14.50
N ALA A 137 9.93 -13.71 14.70
CA ALA A 137 10.14 -15.13 14.38
C ALA A 137 10.34 -15.98 15.64
N GLY A 138 9.80 -17.18 15.64
CA GLY A 138 9.96 -18.15 16.72
C GLY A 138 10.34 -19.53 16.19
N TYR A 139 9.40 -20.23 15.59
CA TYR A 139 9.68 -21.54 15.01
C TYR A 139 10.67 -21.44 13.85
N LYS A 140 11.83 -22.12 14.01
CA LYS A 140 12.90 -22.13 12.99
C LYS A 140 13.29 -20.72 12.53
N SER A 141 13.53 -19.82 13.46
CA SER A 141 13.89 -18.41 13.22
C SER A 141 15.09 -18.23 12.28
N ASP A 142 15.94 -19.23 12.14
CA ASP A 142 17.12 -19.17 11.25
C ASP A 142 16.75 -18.87 9.79
N TYR A 143 15.58 -19.32 9.32
CA TYR A 143 15.09 -18.96 7.99
C TYR A 143 14.90 -17.46 7.84
N TYR A 144 14.40 -16.79 8.88
CA TYR A 144 14.19 -15.34 8.87
C TYR A 144 15.46 -14.55 9.14
N LYS A 145 16.47 -15.16 9.83
CA LYS A 145 17.81 -14.57 9.95
C LYS A 145 18.47 -14.43 8.59
N GLU A 146 18.43 -15.47 7.77
CA GLU A 146 18.95 -15.43 6.39
C GLU A 146 18.22 -14.35 5.55
N LEU A 147 16.89 -14.25 5.71
CA LEU A 147 16.10 -13.24 5.02
C LEU A 147 16.48 -11.82 5.45
N ALA A 148 16.66 -11.57 6.75
CA ALA A 148 17.06 -10.28 7.29
C ALA A 148 18.47 -9.88 6.85
N LEU A 149 19.41 -10.84 6.72
CA LEU A 149 20.74 -10.56 6.17
C LEU A 149 20.70 -10.12 4.70
N SER A 150 19.70 -10.55 3.95
CA SER A 150 19.55 -10.21 2.52
C SER A 150 18.75 -8.91 2.28
N ASN A 151 18.06 -8.36 3.28
CA ASN A 151 17.24 -7.16 3.17
C ASN A 151 17.40 -6.26 4.41
N GLN A 152 18.08 -5.16 4.25
CA GLN A 152 18.42 -4.22 5.33
C GLN A 152 17.20 -3.54 5.98
N LYS A 153 16.06 -3.48 5.31
CA LYS A 153 14.82 -2.98 5.89
C LYS A 153 14.20 -3.94 6.91
N ILE A 154 14.66 -5.20 6.97
CA ILE A 154 14.10 -6.20 7.87
C ILE A 154 14.83 -6.17 9.22
N ARG A 155 14.07 -5.92 10.28
CA ARG A 155 14.47 -6.14 11.66
C ARG A 155 13.89 -7.46 12.15
N LEU A 156 14.75 -8.37 12.56
CA LEU A 156 14.32 -9.62 13.18
C LEU A 156 14.17 -9.45 14.70
N VAL A 157 13.02 -9.87 15.23
CA VAL A 157 12.74 -9.99 16.68
C VAL A 157 12.47 -11.46 16.99
N GLU A 158 13.28 -12.05 17.85
CA GLU A 158 13.13 -13.48 18.20
C GLU A 158 12.15 -13.67 19.36
N ASN A 159 11.18 -14.58 19.17
CA ASN A 159 10.25 -15.02 20.20
C ASN A 159 10.60 -16.45 20.64
N ASP A 160 11.33 -16.57 21.74
CA ASP A 160 11.70 -17.86 22.36
C ASP A 160 10.52 -18.56 23.07
N LYS A 161 9.42 -17.82 23.33
CA LYS A 161 8.24 -18.32 24.05
C LYS A 161 7.05 -18.60 23.13
N TYR A 162 7.26 -18.69 21.81
CA TYR A 162 6.19 -18.87 20.81
C TYR A 162 5.28 -20.07 21.07
N LYS A 163 5.75 -21.12 21.75
CA LYS A 163 4.95 -22.31 22.10
C LYS A 163 3.97 -22.07 23.24
N TYR A 164 4.23 -21.07 24.08
CA TYR A 164 3.55 -20.89 25.36
C TYR A 164 2.87 -19.52 25.49
N ARG A 165 2.90 -18.71 24.42
CA ARG A 165 2.36 -17.36 24.41
C ARG A 165 1.52 -17.11 23.16
N GLY A 166 0.47 -16.28 23.31
CA GLY A 166 -0.36 -15.83 22.19
C GLY A 166 0.32 -14.73 21.36
N SER A 167 -0.32 -14.36 20.26
CA SER A 167 0.22 -13.38 19.31
C SER A 167 0.37 -11.97 19.88
N MET A 168 -0.36 -11.61 20.94
CA MET A 168 -0.14 -10.34 21.62
C MET A 168 1.21 -10.30 22.33
N TYR A 169 1.71 -11.42 22.84
CA TYR A 169 3.07 -11.50 23.37
C TYR A 169 4.11 -11.23 22.27
N ALA A 170 3.98 -11.90 21.13
CA ALA A 170 4.86 -11.67 19.99
C ALA A 170 4.87 -10.18 19.58
N LEU A 171 3.71 -9.57 19.44
CA LEU A 171 3.58 -8.15 19.14
C LEU A 171 4.18 -7.26 20.24
N SER A 172 4.09 -7.64 21.51
CA SER A 172 4.66 -6.88 22.63
C SER A 172 6.20 -6.84 22.65
N LEU A 173 6.88 -7.81 22.01
CA LEU A 173 8.33 -7.82 21.86
C LEU A 173 8.82 -6.67 20.95
N CYS A 174 7.93 -6.12 20.14
CA CYS A 174 8.23 -5.02 19.22
C CYS A 174 8.15 -3.63 19.88
N LYS A 175 7.83 -3.51 21.16
CA LYS A 175 7.53 -2.25 21.86
C LYS A 175 8.64 -1.19 21.73
N ASP A 176 9.90 -1.60 21.71
CA ASP A 176 11.05 -0.70 21.65
C ASP A 176 11.45 -0.36 20.19
N TYR A 177 10.81 -1.00 19.20
CA TYR A 177 11.10 -0.86 17.78
C TYR A 177 9.98 -0.16 17.01
N ILE A 178 8.72 -0.32 17.42
CA ILE A 178 7.58 0.38 16.80
C ILE A 178 7.60 1.85 17.22
N ARG A 179 7.78 2.74 16.24
CA ARG A 179 7.93 4.19 16.44
C ARG A 179 6.80 5.00 15.83
N GLY A 180 6.12 4.45 14.81
CA GLY A 180 5.04 5.10 14.08
C GLY A 180 3.86 4.17 13.88
N ASN A 181 2.97 4.55 12.96
CA ASN A 181 1.87 3.70 12.54
C ASN A 181 2.42 2.53 11.71
N PHE A 182 1.81 1.38 11.84
CA PHE A 182 2.27 0.17 11.16
C PHE A 182 1.13 -0.66 10.61
N ILE A 183 1.45 -1.46 9.59
CA ILE A 183 0.58 -2.52 9.11
C ILE A 183 0.97 -3.84 9.77
N LEU A 184 -0.01 -4.56 10.29
CA LEU A 184 0.16 -5.85 10.96
C LEU A 184 -0.39 -6.98 10.09
N MET A 185 0.38 -8.05 9.96
CA MET A 185 -0.03 -9.28 9.26
C MET A 185 0.72 -10.51 9.77
N SER A 186 0.25 -11.70 9.38
CA SER A 186 0.93 -12.97 9.65
C SER A 186 1.61 -13.51 8.39
N ASP A 187 2.66 -14.33 8.56
CA ASP A 187 3.46 -14.92 7.47
C ASP A 187 2.76 -16.04 6.70
N ASN A 188 1.57 -16.45 7.12
CA ASN A 188 0.77 -17.53 6.52
C ASN A 188 -0.37 -17.03 5.62
N LEU A 189 -0.41 -15.73 5.34
CA LEU A 189 -1.45 -15.11 4.51
C LEU A 189 -1.01 -14.96 3.06
N ILE A 190 -1.93 -15.23 2.13
CA ILE A 190 -1.86 -14.84 0.73
C ILE A 190 -3.10 -14.02 0.37
N PHE A 191 -2.93 -12.91 -0.31
CA PHE A 191 -4.00 -11.97 -0.61
C PHE A 191 -3.69 -11.11 -1.84
N GLU A 192 -4.72 -10.51 -2.43
CA GLU A 192 -4.61 -9.54 -3.52
C GLU A 192 -3.90 -8.25 -3.07
N GLU A 193 -3.12 -7.65 -3.96
CA GLU A 193 -2.40 -6.38 -3.71
C GLU A 193 -3.34 -5.25 -3.24
N ARG A 194 -4.57 -5.18 -3.78
CA ARG A 194 -5.56 -4.17 -3.39
C ARG A 194 -5.97 -4.21 -1.90
N ALA A 195 -5.75 -5.33 -1.22
CA ALA A 195 -6.03 -5.44 0.23
C ALA A 195 -5.23 -4.41 1.03
N ILE A 196 -3.93 -4.28 0.74
CA ILE A 196 -3.07 -3.27 1.37
C ILE A 196 -3.49 -1.86 0.93
N LYS A 197 -3.68 -1.63 -0.38
CA LYS A 197 -4.08 -0.32 -0.91
C LYS A 197 -5.37 0.20 -0.27
N SER A 198 -6.39 -0.67 -0.14
CA SER A 198 -7.67 -0.32 0.48
C SER A 198 -7.51 -0.02 1.98
N LEU A 199 -6.69 -0.81 2.69
CA LEU A 199 -6.42 -0.59 4.11
C LEU A 199 -5.73 0.76 4.36
N LEU A 200 -4.79 1.14 3.48
CA LEU A 200 -4.08 2.43 3.55
C LEU A 200 -4.97 3.61 3.20
N ALA A 201 -5.93 3.43 2.30
CA ALA A 201 -6.88 4.47 1.92
C ALA A 201 -7.91 4.79 3.02
N SER A 202 -8.01 3.96 4.07
CA SER A 202 -8.90 4.24 5.19
C SER A 202 -8.50 5.53 5.92
N PRO A 203 -9.45 6.44 6.20
CA PRO A 203 -9.20 7.63 7.00
C PRO A 203 -8.88 7.29 8.48
N ASP A 204 -9.37 6.14 8.96
CA ASP A 204 -9.14 5.73 10.35
C ASP A 204 -7.71 5.26 10.55
N GLN A 205 -7.05 5.73 11.60
CA GLN A 205 -5.65 5.39 11.88
C GLN A 205 -5.46 3.95 12.38
N THR A 206 -6.50 3.39 13.03
CA THR A 206 -6.56 1.97 13.38
C THR A 206 -7.73 1.34 12.64
N THR A 207 -7.43 0.43 11.72
CA THR A 207 -8.39 -0.13 10.76
C THR A 207 -8.12 -1.62 10.55
N MET A 208 -9.16 -2.44 10.56
CA MET A 208 -9.08 -3.86 10.25
C MET A 208 -9.69 -4.16 8.87
N LEU A 209 -9.08 -5.08 8.14
CA LEU A 209 -9.62 -5.56 6.87
C LEU A 209 -10.54 -6.75 7.11
N ILE A 210 -11.76 -6.66 6.62
CA ILE A 210 -12.77 -7.71 6.69
C ILE A 210 -13.29 -8.07 5.29
N THR A 211 -13.86 -9.25 5.16
CA THR A 211 -14.48 -9.75 3.93
C THR A 211 -15.77 -10.50 4.26
N SER A 212 -16.48 -10.98 3.26
CA SER A 212 -17.56 -11.94 3.45
C SER A 212 -17.04 -13.26 4.02
N GLU A 213 -17.87 -14.00 4.72
CA GLU A 213 -17.51 -15.28 5.33
C GLU A 213 -16.99 -16.28 4.27
N SER A 214 -15.82 -16.87 4.51
CA SER A 214 -15.18 -17.82 3.58
C SER A 214 -15.75 -19.24 3.64
N GLY A 215 -16.43 -19.59 4.73
CA GLY A 215 -16.88 -20.95 5.01
C GLY A 215 -15.73 -21.94 5.27
N SER A 216 -14.57 -21.45 5.72
CA SER A 216 -13.37 -22.28 5.97
C SER A 216 -13.50 -23.15 7.22
N GLY A 217 -14.40 -22.81 8.14
CA GLY A 217 -14.60 -23.46 9.44
C GLY A 217 -13.58 -23.01 10.51
N ASN A 218 -12.77 -21.98 10.21
CA ASN A 218 -11.80 -21.40 11.17
C ASN A 218 -11.85 -19.88 11.18
N GLU A 219 -12.98 -19.33 10.72
CA GLU A 219 -13.18 -17.90 10.57
C GLU A 219 -13.08 -17.16 11.92
N THR A 220 -12.43 -16.02 11.90
CA THR A 220 -12.59 -15.02 12.95
C THR A 220 -13.70 -14.06 12.53
N LEU A 221 -14.90 -14.31 13.05
CA LEU A 221 -16.11 -13.55 12.71
C LEU A 221 -16.09 -12.16 13.33
N VAL A 222 -16.71 -11.21 12.64
CA VAL A 222 -16.72 -9.79 13.00
C VAL A 222 -18.14 -9.29 13.15
N GLU A 223 -18.42 -8.54 14.21
CA GLU A 223 -19.64 -7.76 14.39
C GLU A 223 -19.30 -6.26 14.38
N ILE A 224 -20.02 -5.50 13.56
CA ILE A 224 -19.90 -4.05 13.44
C ILE A 224 -21.07 -3.40 14.16
N ARG A 225 -20.81 -2.38 14.97
CA ARG A 225 -21.84 -1.53 15.58
C ARG A 225 -21.46 -0.06 15.47
N ASP A 226 -22.42 0.77 15.14
CA ASP A 226 -22.25 2.22 15.04
C ASP A 226 -21.05 2.64 14.16
N GLY A 227 -20.77 1.86 13.07
CA GLY A 227 -19.67 2.12 12.15
C GLY A 227 -18.27 1.68 12.62
N TRP A 228 -18.17 0.93 13.73
CA TRP A 228 -16.90 0.47 14.31
C TRP A 228 -16.89 -1.02 14.56
N VAL A 229 -15.71 -1.62 14.51
CA VAL A 229 -15.52 -3.02 14.95
C VAL A 229 -15.92 -3.12 16.41
N TYR A 230 -16.91 -3.96 16.67
CA TYR A 230 -17.46 -4.11 18.02
C TYR A 230 -17.00 -5.40 18.69
N LYS A 231 -16.95 -6.51 17.93
CA LYS A 231 -16.65 -7.83 18.46
C LYS A 231 -15.93 -8.70 17.43
N LEU A 232 -15.01 -9.52 17.90
CA LEU A 232 -14.37 -10.61 17.17
C LEU A 232 -14.51 -11.91 17.94
N SER A 233 -14.86 -13.00 17.28
CA SER A 233 -14.86 -14.34 17.88
C SER A 233 -14.85 -15.42 16.78
N LYS A 234 -14.33 -16.60 17.11
CA LYS A 234 -14.49 -17.82 16.30
C LYS A 234 -15.76 -18.58 16.62
N ASP A 235 -16.44 -18.22 17.69
CA ASP A 235 -17.72 -18.83 18.11
C ASP A 235 -18.90 -18.00 17.62
N ILE A 236 -19.60 -18.50 16.61
CA ILE A 236 -20.77 -17.84 16.01
C ILE A 236 -21.89 -17.61 17.03
N HIS A 237 -22.01 -18.46 18.06
CA HIS A 237 -23.05 -18.31 19.10
C HIS A 237 -22.85 -17.07 19.96
N GLN A 238 -21.70 -16.44 19.90
CA GLN A 238 -21.43 -15.18 20.60
C GLN A 238 -21.95 -13.95 19.87
N PHE A 239 -22.41 -14.07 18.64
CA PHE A 239 -22.85 -12.94 17.81
C PHE A 239 -24.37 -12.78 17.79
N ASN A 240 -24.81 -11.52 17.75
CA ASN A 240 -26.17 -11.18 17.39
C ASN A 240 -26.32 -11.05 15.86
N ARG A 241 -25.23 -10.62 15.20
CA ARG A 241 -25.11 -10.47 13.76
C ARG A 241 -23.66 -10.69 13.37
N VAL A 242 -23.42 -11.36 12.28
CA VAL A 242 -22.10 -11.48 11.65
C VAL A 242 -22.06 -10.52 10.48
N ASP A 243 -21.08 -9.62 10.47
CA ASP A 243 -20.89 -8.63 9.42
C ASP A 243 -19.76 -9.01 8.44
N GLY A 244 -19.00 -10.05 8.76
CA GLY A 244 -17.96 -10.59 7.93
C GLY A 244 -16.91 -11.38 8.70
N GLU A 245 -15.81 -11.67 8.02
CA GLU A 245 -14.66 -12.41 8.51
C GLU A 245 -13.40 -11.53 8.48
N LEU A 246 -12.56 -11.63 9.51
CA LEU A 246 -11.29 -10.94 9.59
C LEU A 246 -10.26 -11.58 8.64
N VAL A 247 -9.65 -10.77 7.80
CA VAL A 247 -8.59 -11.22 6.86
C VAL A 247 -7.24 -11.42 7.57
N GLY A 248 -7.03 -10.80 8.74
CA GLY A 248 -5.74 -10.84 9.44
C GLY A 248 -4.77 -9.75 8.99
N LEU A 249 -5.27 -8.73 8.29
CA LEU A 249 -4.56 -7.51 7.94
C LEU A 249 -5.13 -6.34 8.73
N ALA A 250 -4.27 -5.56 9.38
CA ALA A 250 -4.70 -4.38 10.14
C ALA A 250 -3.68 -3.24 10.00
N LYS A 251 -4.17 -2.02 9.89
CA LYS A 251 -3.40 -0.80 10.11
C LYS A 251 -3.60 -0.38 11.57
N ILE A 252 -2.52 -0.17 12.30
CA ILE A 252 -2.57 0.14 13.73
C ILE A 252 -1.78 1.42 13.99
N SER A 253 -2.42 2.39 14.64
CA SER A 253 -1.73 3.60 15.06
C SER A 253 -0.82 3.34 16.26
N ASN A 254 0.27 4.07 16.36
CA ASN A 254 1.21 3.95 17.48
C ASN A 254 0.53 4.23 18.83
N SER A 255 -0.38 5.20 18.89
CA SER A 255 -1.13 5.50 20.12
C SER A 255 -2.07 4.38 20.52
N PHE A 256 -2.74 3.73 19.56
CA PHE A 256 -3.58 2.56 19.82
C PHE A 256 -2.75 1.36 20.27
N TYR A 257 -1.61 1.12 19.64
CA TYR A 257 -0.66 0.07 20.04
C TYR A 257 -0.19 0.23 21.50
N ASN A 258 0.12 1.45 21.92
CA ASN A 258 0.49 1.71 23.31
C ASN A 258 -0.65 1.37 24.28
N LYS A 259 -1.91 1.61 23.91
CA LYS A 259 -3.08 1.16 24.69
C LYS A 259 -3.23 -0.36 24.72
N MET A 260 -2.91 -1.03 23.60
CA MET A 260 -2.87 -2.49 23.58
C MET A 260 -1.80 -3.04 24.54
N LEU A 261 -0.62 -2.45 24.60
CA LEU A 261 0.42 -2.83 25.55
C LEU A 261 -0.02 -2.61 27.00
N ASP A 262 -0.65 -1.47 27.31
CA ASP A 262 -1.19 -1.17 28.64
C ASP A 262 -2.25 -2.18 29.05
N GLN A 263 -3.17 -2.51 28.15
CA GLN A 263 -4.23 -3.49 28.39
C GLN A 263 -3.65 -4.90 28.57
N TYR A 264 -2.69 -5.28 27.72
CA TYR A 264 -2.01 -6.58 27.81
C TYR A 264 -1.23 -6.72 29.13
N SER A 265 -0.58 -5.67 29.61
CA SER A 265 0.17 -5.70 30.87
C SER A 265 -0.70 -6.05 32.09
N LYS A 266 -2.00 -5.77 32.03
CA LYS A 266 -3.00 -6.07 33.09
C LYS A 266 -3.61 -7.46 32.93
N ASN A 267 -3.46 -8.08 31.75
CA ASN A 267 -4.03 -9.38 31.44
C ASN A 267 -3.09 -10.51 31.90
N LYS A 268 -3.66 -11.49 32.58
CA LYS A 268 -2.91 -12.67 33.08
C LYS A 268 -2.95 -13.86 32.13
N ASN A 269 -3.72 -13.78 31.03
CA ASN A 269 -3.81 -14.89 30.06
C ASN A 269 -2.54 -14.94 29.19
N PRO A 270 -1.73 -16.00 29.30
CA PRO A 270 -0.51 -16.13 28.50
C PRO A 270 -0.78 -16.35 27.00
N TYR A 271 -1.98 -16.80 26.66
CA TYR A 271 -2.42 -17.14 25.29
C TYR A 271 -3.25 -16.04 24.65
N MET A 272 -3.17 -14.80 25.17
CA MET A 272 -3.88 -13.65 24.59
C MET A 272 -3.41 -13.38 23.18
N ASP A 273 -4.33 -13.39 22.23
CA ASP A 273 -4.08 -12.99 20.86
C ASP A 273 -4.31 -11.47 20.67
N TYR A 274 -3.63 -10.85 19.71
CA TYR A 274 -3.67 -9.41 19.49
C TYR A 274 -5.08 -8.95 19.11
N GLU A 275 -5.85 -9.76 18.39
CA GLU A 275 -7.21 -9.46 17.98
C GLU A 275 -8.13 -9.22 19.19
N HIS A 276 -8.01 -10.04 20.22
CA HIS A 276 -8.76 -9.83 21.45
C HIS A 276 -8.37 -8.55 22.18
N THR A 277 -7.07 -8.22 22.16
CA THR A 277 -6.56 -6.99 22.76
C THR A 277 -7.06 -5.77 21.99
N ILE A 278 -7.12 -5.83 20.64
CA ILE A 278 -7.73 -4.78 19.82
C ILE A 278 -9.18 -4.54 20.24
N ILE A 279 -9.97 -5.59 20.47
CA ILE A 279 -11.38 -5.45 20.88
C ILE A 279 -11.49 -4.92 22.30
N ASP A 280 -10.64 -5.36 23.22
CA ASP A 280 -10.66 -4.85 24.59
C ASP A 280 -10.39 -3.34 24.64
N VAL A 281 -9.39 -2.86 23.91
CA VAL A 281 -9.11 -1.43 23.72
C VAL A 281 -10.21 -0.75 22.91
N GLY A 282 -10.73 -1.43 21.90
CA GLY A 282 -11.79 -0.96 21.02
C GLY A 282 -13.15 -0.71 21.69
N ARG A 283 -13.35 -1.20 22.94
CA ARG A 283 -14.54 -0.85 23.74
C ARG A 283 -14.59 0.64 24.08
N GLU A 284 -13.44 1.26 24.24
CA GLU A 284 -13.31 2.67 24.60
C GLU A 284 -12.90 3.53 23.40
N TYR A 285 -12.01 3.02 22.54
CA TYR A 285 -11.39 3.74 21.43
C TYR A 285 -11.90 3.27 20.07
N LYS A 286 -11.77 4.13 19.04
CA LYS A 286 -12.24 3.83 17.69
C LYS A 286 -11.37 2.76 17.02
N VAL A 287 -12.00 1.76 16.44
CA VAL A 287 -11.38 0.78 15.54
C VAL A 287 -12.22 0.73 14.27
N GLY A 288 -11.69 1.30 13.19
CA GLY A 288 -12.34 1.31 11.88
C GLY A 288 -12.27 -0.05 11.19
N TYR A 289 -12.91 -0.14 10.05
CA TYR A 289 -12.83 -1.31 9.18
C TYR A 289 -12.93 -0.92 7.71
N ILE A 290 -12.35 -1.75 6.86
CA ILE A 290 -12.59 -1.77 5.43
C ILE A 290 -13.17 -3.14 5.09
N LYS A 291 -14.29 -3.18 4.38
CA LYS A 291 -14.91 -4.43 3.93
C LYS A 291 -14.73 -4.59 2.43
N LEU A 292 -14.13 -5.72 2.02
CA LEU A 292 -13.95 -6.11 0.62
C LEU A 292 -14.59 -7.48 0.41
N ASP A 293 -15.88 -7.47 0.07
CA ASP A 293 -16.69 -8.70 -0.03
C ASP A 293 -16.20 -9.70 -1.07
N ASP A 294 -15.56 -9.21 -2.13
CA ASP A 294 -15.03 -10.00 -3.24
C ASP A 294 -13.52 -10.22 -3.17
N LEU A 295 -12.88 -9.93 -2.02
CA LEU A 295 -11.44 -10.11 -1.86
C LEU A 295 -11.03 -11.58 -2.02
N MET A 296 -10.06 -11.86 -2.88
CA MET A 296 -9.42 -13.16 -2.94
C MET A 296 -8.21 -13.19 -2.00
N TRP A 297 -8.30 -14.01 -1.00
CA TRP A 297 -7.28 -14.20 0.02
C TRP A 297 -7.35 -15.61 0.60
N TYR A 298 -6.34 -16.04 1.31
CA TYR A 298 -6.35 -17.34 1.97
C TYR A 298 -5.35 -17.39 3.13
N GLU A 299 -5.73 -18.08 4.21
CA GLU A 299 -4.86 -18.37 5.33
C GLU A 299 -4.37 -19.82 5.28
N ILE A 300 -3.06 -20.05 5.35
CA ILE A 300 -2.44 -21.37 5.28
C ILE A 300 -2.29 -21.90 6.69
N ASN A 301 -3.20 -22.78 7.12
CA ASN A 301 -3.22 -23.34 8.48
C ASN A 301 -2.84 -24.84 8.55
N ASN A 302 -2.87 -25.56 7.42
CA ASN A 302 -2.56 -26.97 7.33
C ASN A 302 -2.17 -27.36 5.89
N LYS A 303 -1.85 -28.64 5.66
CA LYS A 303 -1.44 -29.15 4.33
C LYS A 303 -2.53 -29.04 3.26
N ASP A 304 -3.79 -29.24 3.64
CA ASP A 304 -4.92 -29.15 2.70
C ASP A 304 -5.16 -27.69 2.31
N ASN A 305 -5.12 -26.76 3.26
CA ASN A 305 -5.16 -25.32 2.99
C ASN A 305 -4.01 -24.90 2.07
N PHE A 306 -2.80 -25.42 2.30
CA PHE A 306 -1.65 -25.12 1.45
C PHE A 306 -1.82 -25.63 0.02
N ALA A 307 -2.33 -26.86 -0.15
CA ALA A 307 -2.59 -27.41 -1.47
C ALA A 307 -3.61 -26.55 -2.25
N ARG A 308 -4.70 -26.13 -1.60
CA ARG A 308 -5.71 -25.24 -2.16
C ARG A 308 -5.14 -23.84 -2.47
N ALA A 309 -4.38 -23.28 -1.54
CA ALA A 309 -3.70 -21.99 -1.71
C ALA A 309 -2.82 -21.99 -2.95
N LYS A 310 -1.96 -23.02 -3.10
CA LYS A 310 -1.02 -23.18 -4.22
C LYS A 310 -1.73 -23.45 -5.56
N GLY A 311 -2.78 -24.26 -5.56
CA GLY A 311 -3.42 -24.72 -6.80
C GLY A 311 -4.36 -23.70 -7.40
N GLN A 312 -5.33 -23.21 -6.64
CA GLN A 312 -6.44 -22.40 -7.16
C GLN A 312 -6.37 -20.93 -6.75
N VAL A 313 -6.12 -20.66 -5.46
CA VAL A 313 -6.26 -19.31 -4.92
C VAL A 313 -5.15 -18.41 -5.45
N TYR A 314 -3.90 -18.84 -5.39
CA TYR A 314 -2.75 -18.02 -5.79
C TYR A 314 -2.79 -17.62 -7.28
N SER A 315 -3.14 -18.56 -8.16
CA SER A 315 -3.29 -18.23 -9.59
C SER A 315 -4.46 -17.28 -9.86
N GLY A 316 -5.51 -17.35 -9.04
CA GLY A 316 -6.63 -16.41 -9.07
C GLY A 316 -6.22 -15.01 -8.62
N ILE A 317 -5.48 -14.92 -7.52
CA ILE A 317 -4.92 -13.67 -6.99
C ILE A 317 -4.06 -12.98 -8.07
N LEU A 318 -3.11 -13.71 -8.68
CA LEU A 318 -2.25 -13.13 -9.72
C LEU A 318 -3.04 -12.56 -10.88
N ARG A 319 -4.05 -13.30 -11.40
CA ARG A 319 -4.91 -12.80 -12.49
C ARG A 319 -5.69 -11.54 -12.11
N ARG A 320 -6.14 -11.44 -10.85
CA ARG A 320 -6.86 -10.25 -10.37
C ARG A 320 -5.92 -9.06 -10.17
N ASP A 321 -4.74 -9.29 -9.59
CA ASP A 321 -3.71 -8.26 -9.45
C ASP A 321 -3.31 -7.67 -10.82
N ASP A 322 -3.13 -8.53 -11.83
CA ASP A 322 -2.80 -8.08 -13.19
C ASP A 322 -3.93 -7.26 -13.82
N ARG A 323 -5.19 -7.67 -13.65
CA ARG A 323 -6.34 -6.89 -14.13
C ARG A 323 -6.46 -5.54 -13.45
N MET A 324 -6.23 -5.47 -12.13
CA MET A 324 -6.27 -4.21 -11.39
C MET A 324 -5.15 -3.27 -11.81
N LYS A 325 -3.94 -3.77 -12.02
CA LYS A 325 -2.82 -2.96 -12.55
C LYS A 325 -3.16 -2.35 -13.92
N LEU A 326 -3.76 -3.13 -14.81
CA LEU A 326 -4.22 -2.64 -16.10
C LEU A 326 -5.29 -1.57 -15.98
N ALA A 327 -6.25 -1.72 -15.06
CA ALA A 327 -7.27 -0.72 -14.81
C ALA A 327 -6.67 0.59 -14.24
N ASP A 328 -5.73 0.47 -13.28
CA ASP A 328 -5.01 1.63 -12.71
C ASP A 328 -4.23 2.38 -13.81
N VAL A 329 -3.55 1.63 -14.70
CA VAL A 329 -2.82 2.20 -15.85
C VAL A 329 -3.76 2.91 -16.81
N LYS A 330 -4.91 2.33 -17.14
CA LYS A 330 -5.93 2.96 -17.99
C LYS A 330 -6.48 4.24 -17.37
N ALA A 331 -6.86 4.19 -16.10
CA ALA A 331 -7.37 5.36 -15.38
C ALA A 331 -6.35 6.51 -15.36
N GLU A 332 -5.07 6.20 -15.16
CA GLU A 332 -4.00 7.21 -15.20
C GLU A 332 -3.82 7.79 -16.60
N LEU A 333 -3.92 6.98 -17.66
CA LEU A 333 -3.86 7.45 -19.06
C LEU A 333 -5.04 8.36 -19.43
N ILE A 334 -6.26 7.98 -19.07
CA ILE A 334 -7.46 8.79 -19.25
C ILE A 334 -7.27 10.16 -18.59
N LYS A 335 -6.84 10.16 -17.33
CA LYS A 335 -6.56 11.38 -16.57
C LYS A 335 -5.42 12.22 -17.19
N ALA A 336 -4.36 11.56 -17.65
CA ALA A 336 -3.16 12.20 -18.18
C ALA A 336 -3.38 12.86 -19.54
N LEU A 337 -4.07 12.18 -20.42
CA LEU A 337 -4.20 12.58 -21.83
C LEU A 337 -5.60 13.07 -22.21
N GLY A 338 -6.60 12.89 -21.33
CA GLY A 338 -7.98 13.26 -21.61
C GLY A 338 -8.61 12.44 -22.72
N VAL A 339 -8.15 11.19 -22.90
CA VAL A 339 -8.67 10.26 -23.91
C VAL A 339 -9.81 9.43 -23.33
N GLU A 340 -10.70 8.90 -24.18
CA GLU A 340 -11.75 8.00 -23.78
C GLU A 340 -11.21 6.56 -23.63
N GLU A 341 -11.86 5.73 -22.82
CA GLU A 341 -11.38 4.37 -22.53
C GLU A 341 -11.30 3.48 -23.77
N ASP A 342 -12.20 3.67 -24.74
CA ASP A 342 -12.26 2.93 -25.99
C ASP A 342 -11.16 3.30 -26.99
N GLU A 343 -10.51 4.46 -26.82
CA GLU A 343 -9.34 4.87 -27.59
C GLU A 343 -8.06 4.15 -27.10
N ILE A 344 -8.07 3.60 -25.90
CA ILE A 344 -6.92 2.88 -25.32
C ILE A 344 -6.93 1.41 -25.82
N GLY A 345 -6.01 1.09 -26.70
CA GLY A 345 -5.81 -0.24 -27.24
C GLY A 345 -5.01 -1.16 -26.30
N THR A 346 -3.92 -1.74 -26.81
CA THR A 346 -3.08 -2.66 -26.03
C THR A 346 -2.22 -1.91 -25.01
N ILE A 347 -2.06 -2.53 -23.83
CA ILE A 347 -1.14 -2.08 -22.78
C ILE A 347 -0.21 -3.24 -22.46
N GLU A 348 1.09 -3.07 -22.69
CA GLU A 348 2.12 -4.09 -22.50
C GLU A 348 3.22 -3.57 -21.58
N PRO A 349 3.70 -4.37 -20.59
CA PRO A 349 4.87 -3.99 -19.80
C PRO A 349 6.09 -3.79 -20.69
N ALA A 350 6.82 -2.69 -20.51
CA ALA A 350 7.98 -2.31 -21.30
C ALA A 350 9.31 -2.36 -20.51
N GLY A 351 9.31 -3.01 -19.33
CA GLY A 351 10.49 -3.14 -18.47
C GLY A 351 10.77 -1.89 -17.62
N GLY A 352 11.95 -1.86 -16.99
CA GLY A 352 12.42 -0.80 -16.09
C GLY A 352 12.90 -1.35 -14.75
N MET A 353 14.04 -0.88 -14.23
CA MET A 353 14.58 -1.32 -12.93
C MET A 353 13.91 -0.58 -11.75
N THR A 354 13.85 0.73 -11.83
CA THR A 354 13.33 1.61 -10.78
C THR A 354 11.93 2.14 -11.05
N ASN A 355 11.54 2.24 -12.32
CA ASN A 355 10.23 2.69 -12.76
C ASN A 355 9.51 1.57 -13.49
N LYS A 356 8.18 1.51 -13.39
CA LYS A 356 7.34 0.60 -14.18
C LYS A 356 6.98 1.31 -15.49
N ASN A 357 7.43 0.78 -16.62
CA ASN A 357 7.12 1.31 -17.94
C ASN A 357 6.09 0.42 -18.64
N TYR A 358 5.18 1.05 -19.37
CA TYR A 358 4.18 0.38 -20.19
C TYR A 358 4.19 0.98 -21.60
N LYS A 359 4.21 0.11 -22.60
CA LYS A 359 3.91 0.48 -23.98
C LYS A 359 2.40 0.48 -24.15
N VAL A 360 1.84 1.57 -24.64
CA VAL A 360 0.40 1.78 -24.77
C VAL A 360 0.08 2.22 -26.18
N ASP A 361 -0.92 1.58 -26.79
CA ASP A 361 -1.53 2.07 -28.03
C ASP A 361 -2.73 2.97 -27.70
N ILE A 362 -2.77 4.16 -28.28
CA ILE A 362 -3.90 5.09 -28.15
C ILE A 362 -4.24 5.65 -29.52
N GLY A 363 -5.41 5.30 -30.04
CA GLY A 363 -5.87 5.73 -31.36
C GLY A 363 -4.92 5.32 -32.50
N GLY A 364 -4.22 4.20 -32.38
CA GLY A 364 -3.27 3.67 -33.36
C GLY A 364 -1.87 4.31 -33.27
N GLN A 365 -1.57 5.11 -32.24
CA GLN A 365 -0.24 5.63 -31.93
C GLN A 365 0.32 5.01 -30.66
N ALA A 366 1.61 4.70 -30.69
CA ALA A 366 2.27 4.08 -29.54
C ALA A 366 2.93 5.11 -28.61
N TYR A 367 2.72 4.91 -27.31
CA TYR A 367 3.25 5.75 -26.23
C TYR A 367 3.96 4.90 -25.18
N ILE A 368 4.81 5.56 -24.40
CA ILE A 368 5.39 5.00 -23.17
C ILE A 368 4.76 5.74 -21.99
N LEU A 369 4.05 4.99 -21.14
CA LEU A 369 3.67 5.43 -19.81
C LEU A 369 4.72 4.94 -18.82
N ARG A 370 5.32 5.85 -18.08
CA ARG A 370 6.20 5.56 -16.96
C ARG A 370 5.50 5.88 -15.65
N VAL A 371 5.36 4.87 -14.80
CA VAL A 371 4.91 5.03 -13.40
C VAL A 371 6.14 4.96 -12.50
N ALA A 372 6.34 6.00 -11.68
CA ALA A 372 7.49 6.06 -10.80
C ALA A 372 7.44 4.95 -9.73
N GLY A 373 8.61 4.35 -9.45
CA GLY A 373 8.74 3.36 -8.39
C GLY A 373 8.62 3.98 -6.99
N ALA A 374 8.23 3.17 -6.03
CA ALA A 374 8.19 3.56 -4.62
C ALA A 374 9.59 3.93 -4.11
N GLY A 375 9.66 4.83 -3.13
CA GLY A 375 10.92 5.25 -2.49
C GLY A 375 11.73 6.28 -3.27
N THR A 376 11.36 6.64 -4.51
CA THR A 376 12.10 7.64 -5.29
C THR A 376 11.75 9.09 -4.93
N LYS A 377 10.70 9.29 -4.13
CA LYS A 377 10.15 10.60 -3.79
C LYS A 377 11.10 11.48 -2.95
N SER A 378 11.89 10.86 -2.06
CA SER A 378 12.89 11.55 -1.24
C SER A 378 14.22 11.81 -1.97
N MET A 379 14.47 11.09 -3.07
CA MET A 379 15.74 11.14 -3.80
C MET A 379 15.69 12.07 -5.02
N ILE A 380 14.51 12.19 -5.68
CA ILE A 380 14.35 12.88 -6.96
C ILE A 380 13.38 14.05 -6.82
N SER A 381 13.83 15.27 -7.17
CA SER A 381 12.95 16.42 -7.34
C SER A 381 12.12 16.24 -8.63
N ARG A 382 10.83 15.99 -8.50
CA ARG A 382 9.94 15.78 -9.66
C ARG A 382 9.74 17.04 -10.49
N GLY A 383 9.82 18.21 -9.87
CA GLY A 383 9.80 19.49 -10.60
C GLY A 383 11.02 19.61 -11.52
N ASN A 384 12.22 19.32 -11.01
CA ASN A 384 13.44 19.34 -11.82
C ASN A 384 13.39 18.28 -12.92
N GLU A 385 12.91 17.09 -12.62
CA GLU A 385 12.76 15.99 -13.60
C GLU A 385 11.82 16.41 -14.74
N LYS A 386 10.70 17.08 -14.44
CA LYS A 386 9.78 17.61 -15.45
C LYS A 386 10.46 18.65 -16.32
N ALA A 387 11.08 19.67 -15.71
CA ALA A 387 11.77 20.74 -16.42
C ALA A 387 12.86 20.15 -17.34
N ASN A 388 13.70 19.25 -16.82
CA ASN A 388 14.75 18.60 -17.57
C ASN A 388 14.22 17.75 -18.74
N SER A 389 13.08 17.06 -18.54
CA SER A 389 12.42 16.29 -19.60
C SER A 389 11.93 17.16 -20.74
N ILE A 390 11.34 18.32 -20.43
CA ILE A 390 10.86 19.29 -21.43
C ILE A 390 12.04 19.89 -22.20
N ILE A 391 13.10 20.31 -21.48
CA ILE A 391 14.30 20.87 -22.11
C ILE A 391 14.97 19.81 -23.03
N GLY A 392 15.08 18.56 -22.57
CA GLY A 392 15.58 17.47 -23.39
C GLY A 392 14.80 17.26 -24.69
N GLY A 393 13.47 17.39 -24.64
CA GLY A 393 12.60 17.38 -25.83
C GLY A 393 12.87 18.54 -26.77
N ILE A 394 12.94 19.76 -26.25
CA ILE A 394 13.26 20.98 -27.05
C ILE A 394 14.62 20.85 -27.73
N LEU A 395 15.60 20.30 -27.05
CA LEU A 395 16.92 20.05 -27.61
C LEU A 395 16.95 18.86 -28.58
N GLY A 396 15.85 18.11 -28.74
CA GLY A 396 15.80 16.90 -29.57
C GLY A 396 16.74 15.81 -29.07
N LEU A 397 16.91 15.71 -27.75
CA LEU A 397 17.68 14.66 -27.06
C LEU A 397 16.79 13.58 -26.47
N ASN A 398 15.49 13.83 -26.45
CA ASN A 398 14.45 12.95 -25.93
C ASN A 398 13.17 13.12 -26.74
N THR A 399 12.24 12.17 -26.65
CA THR A 399 10.91 12.33 -27.22
C THR A 399 10.09 13.36 -26.43
N ASP A 400 9.07 13.92 -27.08
CA ASP A 400 8.16 14.88 -26.44
C ASP A 400 7.51 14.27 -25.22
N THR A 401 7.59 14.98 -24.10
CA THR A 401 6.85 14.69 -22.89
C THR A 401 5.45 15.24 -23.02
N LEU A 402 4.45 14.38 -23.21
CA LEU A 402 3.05 14.77 -23.39
C LEU A 402 2.36 15.05 -22.06
N TYR A 403 2.75 14.33 -21.02
CA TYR A 403 2.23 14.50 -19.67
C TYR A 403 3.31 14.22 -18.63
N PHE A 404 3.28 14.99 -17.55
CA PHE A 404 4.12 14.77 -16.39
C PHE A 404 3.39 15.22 -15.11
N ASN A 405 3.17 14.30 -14.20
CA ASN A 405 2.60 14.56 -12.88
C ASN A 405 3.72 14.73 -11.85
N GLU A 406 3.87 15.91 -11.26
CA GLU A 406 4.91 16.21 -10.28
C GLU A 406 4.68 15.53 -8.92
N GLU A 407 3.42 15.20 -8.57
CA GLU A 407 3.11 14.54 -7.30
C GLU A 407 3.45 13.04 -7.34
N THR A 408 3.09 12.37 -8.45
CA THR A 408 3.25 10.92 -8.62
C THR A 408 4.51 10.53 -9.36
N GLY A 409 5.08 11.43 -10.16
CA GLY A 409 6.19 11.14 -11.09
C GLY A 409 5.75 10.36 -12.33
N THR A 410 4.45 10.24 -12.58
CA THR A 410 3.92 9.62 -13.80
C THR A 410 4.24 10.48 -15.02
N LYS A 411 4.78 9.84 -16.05
CA LYS A 411 5.16 10.50 -17.30
C LYS A 411 4.61 9.74 -18.49
N VAL A 412 4.08 10.45 -19.48
CA VAL A 412 3.72 9.91 -20.80
C VAL A 412 4.57 10.58 -21.88
N SER A 413 5.18 9.77 -22.72
CA SER A 413 5.98 10.22 -23.86
C SER A 413 5.67 9.38 -25.10
N ARG A 414 5.99 9.88 -26.29
CA ARG A 414 5.86 9.07 -27.52
C ARG A 414 6.84 7.92 -27.51
N LEU A 415 6.43 6.76 -28.02
CA LEU A 415 7.33 5.65 -28.26
C LEU A 415 8.21 5.98 -29.47
N ILE A 416 9.50 5.71 -29.39
CA ILE A 416 10.40 5.68 -30.53
C ILE A 416 10.19 4.33 -31.23
N GLU A 417 9.67 4.35 -32.44
CA GLU A 417 9.42 3.12 -33.20
C GLU A 417 10.74 2.50 -33.69
N ASN A 418 10.79 1.17 -33.67
CA ASN A 418 11.96 0.39 -34.09
C ASN A 418 13.27 0.70 -33.34
N ALA A 419 13.16 1.33 -32.17
CA ALA A 419 14.29 1.75 -31.38
C ALA A 419 15.07 0.58 -30.76
N GLU A 420 16.39 0.69 -30.75
CA GLU A 420 17.30 -0.20 -30.03
C GLU A 420 17.79 0.51 -28.75
N THR A 421 17.46 -0.04 -27.58
CA THR A 421 18.12 0.39 -26.34
C THR A 421 19.53 -0.16 -26.31
N LEU A 422 20.53 0.72 -26.14
CA LEU A 422 21.89 0.28 -26.05
C LEU A 422 22.14 -0.58 -24.81
N ASN A 423 23.12 -1.46 -24.90
CA ASN A 423 23.57 -2.31 -23.80
C ASN A 423 25.10 -2.34 -23.78
N PRO A 424 25.78 -2.91 -22.76
CA PRO A 424 27.24 -2.91 -22.68
C PRO A 424 27.94 -3.53 -23.87
N THR A 425 27.26 -4.37 -24.67
CA THR A 425 27.82 -4.97 -25.89
C THR A 425 27.64 -4.06 -27.09
N THR A 426 26.42 -3.53 -27.28
CA THR A 426 26.13 -2.67 -28.44
C THR A 426 26.75 -1.27 -28.30
N ALA A 427 26.92 -0.76 -27.10
CA ALA A 427 27.61 0.50 -26.84
C ALA A 427 29.08 0.51 -27.27
N LYS A 428 29.74 -0.65 -27.42
CA LYS A 428 31.14 -0.77 -27.89
C LYS A 428 31.29 -0.64 -29.40
N LYS A 429 30.19 -0.63 -30.15
CA LYS A 429 30.26 -0.41 -31.60
C LYS A 429 30.63 1.05 -31.85
N GLU A 430 31.60 1.28 -32.74
CA GLU A 430 32.15 2.61 -33.08
C GLU A 430 31.02 3.58 -33.48
N GLU A 431 30.11 3.14 -34.35
CA GLU A 431 28.93 3.89 -34.77
C GLU A 431 28.07 4.40 -33.55
N ASN A 432 27.80 3.53 -32.57
CA ASN A 432 27.03 3.89 -31.42
C ASN A 432 27.80 4.83 -30.48
N MET A 433 29.11 4.65 -30.33
CA MET A 433 29.94 5.59 -29.57
C MET A 433 29.94 6.98 -30.19
N GLU A 434 30.00 7.08 -31.52
CA GLU A 434 29.93 8.37 -32.24
C GLU A 434 28.56 9.06 -32.01
N ILE A 435 27.46 8.32 -32.13
CA ILE A 435 26.11 8.84 -31.89
C ILE A 435 25.99 9.39 -30.45
N VAL A 436 26.39 8.59 -29.45
CA VAL A 436 26.36 9.00 -28.05
C VAL A 436 27.23 10.23 -27.80
N ALA A 437 28.44 10.27 -28.36
CA ALA A 437 29.32 11.42 -28.24
C ALA A 437 28.73 12.69 -28.85
N GLN A 438 28.04 12.59 -29.99
CA GLN A 438 27.38 13.71 -30.63
C GLN A 438 26.17 14.21 -29.78
N LEU A 439 25.37 13.31 -29.22
CA LEU A 439 24.26 13.65 -28.31
C LEU A 439 24.76 14.36 -27.05
N LEU A 440 25.80 13.82 -26.42
CA LEU A 440 26.41 14.44 -25.24
C LEU A 440 27.03 15.79 -25.56
N LYS A 441 27.70 15.93 -26.70
CA LYS A 441 28.25 17.21 -27.17
C LYS A 441 27.13 18.23 -27.38
N LYS A 442 26.03 17.84 -28.01
CA LYS A 442 24.84 18.69 -28.18
C LYS A 442 24.29 19.18 -26.86
N LEU A 443 24.21 18.30 -25.84
CA LEU A 443 23.78 18.66 -24.49
C LEU A 443 24.77 19.60 -23.81
N HIS A 444 26.06 19.24 -23.75
CA HIS A 444 27.08 19.99 -23.03
C HIS A 444 27.29 21.41 -23.57
N PHE A 445 27.09 21.63 -24.87
CA PHE A 445 27.24 22.92 -25.50
C PHE A 445 25.93 23.57 -25.94
N SER A 446 24.80 23.14 -25.33
CA SER A 446 23.47 23.68 -25.64
C SER A 446 23.28 25.11 -25.19
N CYS A 447 24.10 25.64 -24.28
CA CYS A 447 23.93 26.94 -23.63
C CYS A 447 22.58 27.10 -22.92
N VAL A 448 21.97 26.00 -22.50
CA VAL A 448 20.72 25.99 -21.74
C VAL A 448 21.03 25.77 -20.27
N ASP A 449 20.51 26.62 -19.40
CA ASP A 449 20.63 26.46 -17.96
C ASP A 449 19.50 25.54 -17.45
N PHE A 450 19.88 24.60 -16.61
CA PHE A 450 18.94 23.74 -15.87
C PHE A 450 18.77 24.29 -14.44
N ASP A 451 17.59 24.15 -13.89
CA ASP A 451 17.26 24.67 -12.54
C ASP A 451 17.98 23.94 -11.41
N ASN A 452 18.59 22.78 -11.70
CA ASN A 452 19.31 21.96 -10.74
C ASN A 452 20.81 21.85 -11.07
N GLU A 453 21.61 21.80 -10.02
CA GLU A 453 23.05 21.61 -10.09
C GLU A 453 23.41 20.24 -9.48
N PHE A 454 24.33 19.52 -10.12
CA PHE A 454 24.97 18.35 -9.53
C PHE A 454 26.33 18.75 -8.96
N ASN A 455 26.46 18.70 -7.64
CA ASN A 455 27.72 18.90 -6.93
C ASN A 455 28.00 17.63 -6.12
N VAL A 456 29.05 16.90 -6.46
CA VAL A 456 29.39 15.62 -5.84
C VAL A 456 29.53 15.72 -4.31
N PHE A 457 30.04 16.83 -3.79
CA PHE A 457 30.21 17.03 -2.34
C PHE A 457 28.86 17.23 -1.66
N ARG A 458 27.94 17.95 -2.28
CA ARG A 458 26.57 18.14 -1.77
C ARG A 458 25.75 16.85 -1.87
N GLU A 459 25.96 16.06 -2.93
CA GLU A 459 25.31 14.74 -3.02
C GLU A 459 25.83 13.79 -1.93
N ILE A 460 27.13 13.79 -1.61
CA ILE A 460 27.67 13.02 -0.46
C ILE A 460 26.94 13.43 0.82
N GLU A 461 26.84 14.72 1.13
CA GLU A 461 26.16 15.22 2.33
C GLU A 461 24.67 14.83 2.38
N LYS A 462 23.99 14.90 1.21
CA LYS A 462 22.59 14.50 1.06
C LYS A 462 22.40 13.00 1.34
N TYR A 463 23.22 12.14 0.75
CA TYR A 463 23.14 10.70 0.98
C TYR A 463 23.51 10.33 2.43
N GLU A 464 24.50 11.00 3.03
CA GLU A 464 24.82 10.82 4.45
C GLU A 464 23.63 11.15 5.35
N LYS A 465 22.90 12.23 5.03
CA LYS A 465 21.70 12.62 5.76
C LYS A 465 20.60 11.58 5.59
N LEU A 466 20.35 11.10 4.38
CA LEU A 466 19.36 10.04 4.14
C LEU A 466 19.70 8.76 4.91
N VAL A 467 20.99 8.38 4.98
CA VAL A 467 21.44 7.22 5.77
C VAL A 467 21.26 7.45 7.25
N ALA A 468 21.54 8.66 7.75
CA ALA A 468 21.37 9.00 9.17
C ALA A 468 19.88 8.96 9.58
N ASP A 469 18.98 9.41 8.69
CA ASP A 469 17.53 9.42 8.92
C ASP A 469 16.96 8.00 9.04
N VAL A 470 17.60 7.00 8.40
CA VAL A 470 17.22 5.57 8.48
C VAL A 470 17.85 4.84 9.68
N ASN A 471 18.53 5.53 10.58
CA ASN A 471 19.24 4.95 11.75
C ASN A 471 20.30 3.88 11.42
N GLY A 472 20.85 3.90 10.22
CA GLY A 472 21.91 3.00 9.81
C GLY A 472 23.31 3.60 10.07
N ARG A 473 24.16 2.88 10.79
CA ARG A 473 25.62 3.07 10.68
C ARG A 473 26.10 2.16 9.56
N TYR A 474 26.13 2.69 8.34
CA TYR A 474 26.68 1.96 7.18
C TYR A 474 28.16 2.27 6.94
N TYR A 475 28.77 3.01 7.87
CA TYR A 475 30.15 3.47 7.72
C TYR A 475 31.03 2.66 8.64
N ASP A 476 32.10 2.09 8.09
CA ASP A 476 33.21 1.52 8.83
C ASP A 476 34.05 2.62 9.47
N ASP A 477 35.04 2.24 10.29
CA ASP A 477 35.91 3.17 11.00
C ASP A 477 36.82 3.97 10.05
N GLU A 478 37.00 3.54 8.81
CA GLU A 478 37.81 4.22 7.79
C GLU A 478 37.02 5.34 7.09
N TYR A 479 35.70 5.25 7.00
CA TYR A 479 34.86 6.20 6.29
C TYR A 479 35.10 7.67 6.70
N PRO A 480 35.12 8.05 7.97
CA PRO A 480 35.38 9.45 8.36
C PRO A 480 36.72 9.98 7.89
N ILE A 481 37.75 9.11 7.79
CA ILE A 481 39.08 9.45 7.33
C ILE A 481 39.06 9.71 5.81
N ILE A 482 38.43 8.81 5.06
CA ILE A 482 38.29 8.91 3.60
C ILE A 482 37.43 10.13 3.26
N ARG A 483 36.29 10.29 3.92
CA ARG A 483 35.40 11.44 3.76
C ARG A 483 36.12 12.77 3.89
N ARG A 484 36.93 12.94 4.93
CA ARG A 484 37.68 14.17 5.15
C ARG A 484 38.63 14.47 3.99
N LYS A 485 39.30 13.45 3.45
CA LYS A 485 40.19 13.59 2.28
C LYS A 485 39.41 13.96 1.03
N VAL A 486 38.26 13.33 0.80
CA VAL A 486 37.42 13.61 -0.35
C VAL A 486 36.84 15.01 -0.28
N MET A 487 36.28 15.43 0.86
CA MET A 487 35.72 16.77 1.02
C MET A 487 36.79 17.89 0.90
N ALA A 488 38.04 17.60 1.27
CA ALA A 488 39.13 18.56 1.07
C ALA A 488 39.47 18.83 -0.41
N LEU A 489 39.09 17.93 -1.33
CA LEU A 489 39.26 18.14 -2.76
C LEU A 489 38.36 19.25 -3.31
N GLU A 490 37.29 19.61 -2.63
CA GLU A 490 36.39 20.70 -3.05
C GLU A 490 37.16 22.00 -3.24
N GLY A 491 37.97 22.41 -2.24
CA GLY A 491 38.79 23.62 -2.35
C GLY A 491 39.84 23.55 -3.47
N VAL A 492 40.49 22.39 -3.66
CA VAL A 492 41.45 22.19 -4.75
C VAL A 492 40.81 22.35 -6.12
N LEU A 493 39.58 21.79 -6.29
CA LEU A 493 38.84 21.91 -7.54
C LEU A 493 38.35 23.35 -7.79
N GLU A 494 38.07 24.10 -6.73
CA GLU A 494 37.71 25.53 -6.83
C GLU A 494 38.89 26.36 -7.37
N ASP A 495 40.09 26.09 -6.87
CA ASP A 495 41.31 26.79 -7.28
C ASP A 495 41.69 26.51 -8.75
N ILE A 496 41.40 25.32 -9.29
CA ILE A 496 41.64 24.94 -10.68
C ILE A 496 40.66 25.66 -11.63
N GLY A 497 39.57 26.17 -11.14
CA GLY A 497 38.46 26.77 -11.90
C GLY A 497 37.43 25.74 -12.33
N ARG A 498 36.16 26.15 -12.33
CA ARG A 498 35.02 25.31 -12.70
C ARG A 498 34.29 25.90 -13.89
N ASP A 499 34.45 25.28 -15.03
CA ASP A 499 33.51 25.48 -16.13
C ASP A 499 32.26 24.66 -15.82
N ARG A 500 31.09 25.29 -15.89
CA ARG A 500 29.80 24.62 -15.71
C ARG A 500 29.22 24.23 -17.06
N TYR A 501 28.89 22.96 -17.19
CA TYR A 501 28.27 22.41 -18.38
C TYR A 501 26.99 21.69 -18.01
N THR A 502 26.02 21.71 -18.92
CA THR A 502 24.82 20.88 -18.81
C THR A 502 25.18 19.43 -19.07
N CYS A 503 25.06 18.56 -18.06
CA CYS A 503 25.49 17.16 -18.15
C CYS A 503 24.33 16.21 -17.87
N HIS A 504 24.40 15.01 -18.47
CA HIS A 504 23.44 13.93 -18.22
C HIS A 504 23.68 13.25 -16.86
N ASN A 505 24.92 13.12 -16.44
CA ASN A 505 25.41 12.54 -15.18
C ASN A 505 25.10 11.05 -14.93
N ASP A 506 24.40 10.37 -15.84
CA ASP A 506 24.10 8.93 -15.77
C ASP A 506 24.16 8.31 -17.17
N THR A 507 25.38 8.16 -17.67
CA THR A 507 25.67 7.72 -19.04
C THR A 507 25.79 6.20 -19.18
N VAL A 508 25.00 5.43 -18.42
CA VAL A 508 24.93 3.98 -18.64
C VAL A 508 24.29 3.68 -20.01
N PRO A 509 24.74 2.64 -20.72
CA PRO A 509 24.26 2.35 -22.08
C PRO A 509 22.75 2.28 -22.21
N GLU A 510 22.08 1.75 -21.22
CA GLU A 510 20.62 1.53 -21.18
C GLU A 510 19.81 2.85 -21.18
N ASN A 511 20.46 3.98 -20.91
CA ASN A 511 19.84 5.30 -20.99
C ASN A 511 19.86 5.90 -22.40
N PHE A 512 20.48 5.23 -23.36
CA PHE A 512 20.54 5.65 -24.76
C PHE A 512 19.68 4.73 -25.63
N ILE A 513 18.80 5.36 -26.40
CA ILE A 513 17.89 4.69 -27.32
C ILE A 513 18.21 5.21 -28.72
N LYS A 514 18.52 4.30 -29.62
CA LYS A 514 18.83 4.56 -31.04
C LYS A 514 17.59 4.24 -31.86
N ASP A 515 17.16 5.15 -32.70
CA ASP A 515 16.17 5.01 -33.76
C ASP A 515 16.79 4.60 -35.10
#